data_0fa45bfe50b4002b344d4b6d84f95799
#
_entry.id   0fa45bfe50b4002b344d4b6d84f95799
#
_cell.length_a   1.000
_cell.length_b   1.000
_cell.length_c   1.000
_cell.angle_alpha   90.00
_cell.angle_beta   90.00
_cell.angle_gamma   90.00
#
_symmetry.space_group_name_H-M   'P 1'
#
loop_
_entity.id
_entity.type
_entity.pdbx_description
1 polymer ?
#
loop_
_entity_poly.entity_id
_entity_poly.type
_entity_poly.pdbx_seq_one_letter_code
_entity_poly.pdbx_strand_id
1 'polypeptide(L)'
;VALVLLIFALARSQIGSKLEKKKTTGIEVMIVLDVSNSMLATDVAPSRLENAKMMLSKLIDQMPDNKVGLIVFAGDAFVQLPITADGVSAKMFLSNISTKSVANPGTAVGTAIDLAIKSFGEENKDKGRTIILLTDGENHEDDAIAAAKLAREKGIMVNVVGFGSPQGAPIPVQGTMSFWKDKEGNVVVSKLN
;
A
#
# COMPACT_ATOMS: atom_id res chain seq x y z
N VAL A 1 -45.30 44.50 15.00
CA VAL A 1 -43.97 44.36 14.35
C VAL A 1 -42.96 43.69 15.30
N ALA A 2 -42.79 44.21 16.55
CA ALA A 2 -41.81 43.66 17.52
C ALA A 2 -42.03 42.20 17.85
N LEU A 3 -43.27 41.72 18.00
CA LEU A 3 -43.59 40.32 18.30
C LEU A 3 -43.20 39.36 17.16
N VAL A 4 -43.41 39.81 15.90
CA VAL A 4 -43.02 39.03 14.71
C VAL A 4 -41.49 38.87 14.59
N LEU A 5 -40.75 39.92 14.88
CA LEU A 5 -39.28 39.89 14.91
C LEU A 5 -38.75 38.99 16.03
N LEU A 6 -39.43 38.96 17.18
CA LEU A 6 -39.06 38.08 18.29
C LEU A 6 -39.30 36.60 17.96
N ILE A 7 -40.37 36.27 17.25
CA ILE A 7 -40.67 34.92 16.76
C ILE A 7 -39.61 34.46 15.76
N PHE A 8 -39.21 35.34 14.81
CA PHE A 8 -38.13 35.03 13.85
C PHE A 8 -36.77 34.85 14.53
N ALA A 9 -36.47 35.62 15.57
CA ALA A 9 -35.24 35.49 16.34
C ALA A 9 -35.19 34.18 17.16
N LEU A 10 -36.33 33.72 17.69
CA LEU A 10 -36.48 32.46 18.40
C LEU A 10 -36.53 31.22 17.49
N ALA A 11 -36.95 31.39 16.24
CA ALA A 11 -37.13 30.34 15.24
C ALA A 11 -35.80 29.74 14.75
N ARG A 12 -34.60 30.14 15.27
CA ARG A 12 -33.28 29.62 14.91
C ARG A 12 -33.32 28.88 13.57
N SER A 13 -33.50 29.60 12.47
CA SER A 13 -33.50 29.00 11.15
C SER A 13 -32.13 28.38 10.88
N GLN A 14 -31.99 27.11 11.19
CA GLN A 14 -30.83 26.30 10.79
C GLN A 14 -30.93 26.16 9.27
N ILE A 15 -30.24 27.01 8.54
CA ILE A 15 -29.91 26.77 7.16
C ILE A 15 -28.93 25.58 7.21
N GLY A 16 -29.49 24.36 7.14
CA GLY A 16 -28.70 23.17 7.09
C GLY A 16 -27.77 23.22 5.89
N SER A 17 -26.47 23.20 6.11
CA SER A 17 -25.53 22.88 5.05
C SER A 17 -25.91 21.48 4.59
N LYS A 18 -26.46 21.34 3.39
CA LYS A 18 -26.53 20.05 2.71
C LYS A 18 -25.08 19.60 2.58
N LEU A 19 -24.71 18.55 3.31
CA LEU A 19 -23.50 17.78 2.97
C LEU A 19 -23.75 17.23 1.57
N GLU A 20 -23.33 18.00 0.55
CA GLU A 20 -23.17 17.43 -0.78
C GLU A 20 -22.14 16.30 -0.63
N LYS A 21 -22.60 15.06 -0.75
CA LYS A 21 -21.73 13.94 -1.02
C LYS A 21 -21.05 14.27 -2.35
N LYS A 22 -19.86 14.89 -2.29
CA LYS A 22 -18.98 15.03 -3.45
C LYS A 22 -18.81 13.63 -4.00
N LYS A 23 -19.44 13.34 -5.14
CA LYS A 23 -19.26 12.08 -5.84
C LYS A 23 -17.79 12.06 -6.26
N THR A 24 -16.94 11.43 -5.44
CA THR A 24 -15.53 11.26 -5.76
C THR A 24 -15.49 10.35 -6.97
N THR A 25 -15.15 10.89 -8.13
CA THR A 25 -14.97 10.16 -9.40
C THR A 25 -13.64 9.40 -9.42
N GLY A 26 -12.89 9.43 -8.31
CA GLY A 26 -11.60 8.80 -8.17
C GLY A 26 -11.64 7.27 -8.24
N ILE A 27 -10.52 6.68 -8.62
CA ILE A 27 -10.31 5.23 -8.65
C ILE A 27 -10.01 4.69 -7.25
N GLU A 28 -10.14 3.37 -7.10
CA GLU A 28 -9.69 2.64 -5.92
C GLU A 28 -8.28 2.06 -6.17
N VAL A 29 -7.33 2.45 -5.34
CA VAL A 29 -5.92 2.05 -5.43
C VAL A 29 -5.58 1.17 -4.25
N MET A 30 -5.15 -0.06 -4.49
CA MET A 30 -4.58 -0.93 -3.47
C MET A 30 -3.07 -0.94 -3.60
N ILE A 31 -2.39 -0.38 -2.63
CA ILE A 31 -0.94 -0.43 -2.50
C ILE A 31 -0.57 -1.74 -1.84
N VAL A 32 0.33 -2.50 -2.47
CA VAL A 32 0.83 -3.79 -1.99
C VAL A 32 2.34 -3.67 -1.83
N LEU A 33 2.81 -3.58 -0.59
CA LEU A 33 4.18 -3.25 -0.25
C LEU A 33 4.90 -4.47 0.31
N ASP A 34 5.99 -4.84 -0.35
CA ASP A 34 6.92 -5.85 0.11
C ASP A 34 7.66 -5.37 1.37
N VAL A 35 7.62 -6.18 2.42
CA VAL A 35 8.32 -5.94 3.68
C VAL A 35 9.27 -7.10 4.04
N SER A 36 9.62 -7.92 3.06
CA SER A 36 10.64 -8.96 3.22
C SER A 36 12.00 -8.39 3.63
N ASN A 37 12.87 -9.22 4.16
CA ASN A 37 14.16 -8.77 4.66
C ASN A 37 15.07 -8.20 3.56
N SER A 38 14.92 -8.64 2.31
CA SER A 38 15.65 -8.09 1.15
C SER A 38 15.39 -6.60 0.94
N MET A 39 14.19 -6.10 1.32
CA MET A 39 13.84 -4.68 1.28
C MET A 39 14.63 -3.81 2.27
N LEU A 40 15.43 -4.40 3.16
CA LEU A 40 16.40 -3.68 4.00
C LEU A 40 17.69 -3.34 3.25
N ALA A 41 17.93 -3.93 2.07
CA ALA A 41 19.13 -3.64 1.27
C ALA A 41 19.26 -2.14 0.98
N THR A 42 20.51 -1.66 0.92
CA THR A 42 20.84 -0.22 0.86
C THR A 42 21.41 0.21 -0.48
N ASP A 43 21.24 -0.60 -1.53
CA ASP A 43 21.58 -0.22 -2.91
C ASP A 43 20.73 0.95 -3.42
N VAL A 44 19.57 1.19 -2.79
CA VAL A 44 18.75 2.39 -2.95
C VAL A 44 18.64 3.05 -1.58
N ALA A 45 19.21 4.26 -1.44
CA ALA A 45 19.28 4.95 -0.14
C ALA A 45 17.92 5.52 0.30
N PRO A 46 17.57 5.51 1.60
CA PRO A 46 18.34 4.94 2.73
C PRO A 46 18.26 3.41 2.81
N SER A 47 17.18 2.79 2.38
CA SER A 47 16.94 1.38 2.08
C SER A 47 15.85 1.28 1.03
N ARG A 48 15.69 0.11 0.40
CA ARG A 48 14.60 -0.13 -0.57
C ARG A 48 13.23 0.18 0.06
N LEU A 49 12.98 -0.34 1.29
CA LEU A 49 11.72 -0.12 2.01
C LEU A 49 11.47 1.35 2.32
N GLU A 50 12.45 2.06 2.87
CA GLU A 50 12.26 3.47 3.20
C GLU A 50 12.09 4.34 1.94
N ASN A 51 12.79 4.01 0.86
CA ASN A 51 12.59 4.68 -0.43
C ASN A 51 11.19 4.43 -0.99
N ALA A 52 10.70 3.18 -0.93
CA ALA A 52 9.34 2.82 -1.32
C ALA A 52 8.30 3.61 -0.51
N LYS A 53 8.46 3.71 0.82
CA LYS A 53 7.58 4.50 1.69
C LYS A 53 7.58 5.98 1.33
N MET A 54 8.74 6.57 1.06
CA MET A 54 8.85 7.97 0.63
C MET A 54 8.16 8.22 -0.71
N MET A 55 8.34 7.31 -1.67
CA MET A 55 7.67 7.39 -2.98
C MET A 55 6.15 7.28 -2.83
N LEU A 56 5.67 6.32 -2.05
CA LEU A 56 4.25 6.12 -1.79
C LEU A 56 3.60 7.31 -1.08
N SER A 57 4.29 7.91 -0.11
CA SER A 57 3.79 9.10 0.57
C SER A 57 3.55 10.25 -0.42
N LYS A 58 4.50 10.49 -1.34
CA LYS A 58 4.34 11.50 -2.41
C LYS A 58 3.21 11.13 -3.38
N LEU A 59 3.09 9.85 -3.73
CA LEU A 59 2.03 9.37 -4.62
C LEU A 59 0.64 9.60 -4.01
N ILE A 60 0.46 9.30 -2.72
CA ILE A 60 -0.80 9.56 -1.99
C ILE A 60 -1.17 11.05 -2.03
N ASP A 61 -0.18 11.95 -1.85
CA ASP A 61 -0.42 13.40 -1.94
C ASP A 61 -0.86 13.87 -3.34
N GLN A 62 -0.45 13.16 -4.38
CA GLN A 62 -0.84 13.46 -5.77
C GLN A 62 -2.21 12.89 -6.17
N MET A 63 -2.83 12.10 -5.29
CA MET A 63 -4.10 11.41 -5.57
C MET A 63 -5.22 11.79 -4.58
N PRO A 64 -5.53 13.09 -4.35
CA PRO A 64 -6.44 13.53 -3.28
C PRO A 64 -7.88 13.07 -3.47
N ASP A 65 -8.31 12.79 -4.70
CA ASP A 65 -9.67 12.36 -5.02
C ASP A 65 -9.83 10.82 -5.08
N ASN A 66 -8.73 10.07 -4.94
CA ASN A 66 -8.74 8.60 -5.00
C ASN A 66 -8.90 7.99 -3.60
N LYS A 67 -9.37 6.74 -3.58
CA LYS A 67 -9.33 5.94 -2.36
C LYS A 67 -8.10 5.05 -2.36
N VAL A 68 -7.45 4.94 -1.24
CA VAL A 68 -6.21 4.17 -1.07
C VAL A 68 -6.39 3.12 0.02
N GLY A 69 -6.00 1.89 -0.26
CA GLY A 69 -5.82 0.83 0.72
C GLY A 69 -4.36 0.40 0.78
N LEU A 70 -3.96 -0.27 1.84
CA LEU A 70 -2.58 -0.68 2.07
C LEU A 70 -2.50 -2.13 2.53
N ILE A 71 -1.78 -2.95 1.80
CA ILE A 71 -1.42 -4.32 2.13
C ILE A 71 0.10 -4.37 2.29
N VAL A 72 0.58 -5.11 3.27
CA VAL A 72 1.98 -5.50 3.40
C VAL A 72 2.12 -6.99 3.23
N PHE A 73 3.21 -7.44 2.65
CA PHE A 73 3.47 -8.86 2.48
C PHE A 73 4.97 -9.21 2.62
N ALA A 74 5.18 -10.45 3.00
CA ALA A 74 6.45 -11.18 2.97
C ALA A 74 6.09 -12.66 2.68
N GLY A 75 6.34 -13.62 3.55
CA GLY A 75 5.81 -14.99 3.43
C GLY A 75 4.29 -15.09 3.56
N ASP A 76 3.65 -14.09 4.21
CA ASP A 76 2.19 -13.91 4.28
C ASP A 76 1.81 -12.50 3.86
N ALA A 77 0.51 -12.27 3.62
CA ALA A 77 -0.03 -10.94 3.28
C ALA A 77 -1.12 -10.49 4.25
N PHE A 78 -1.10 -9.19 4.64
CA PHE A 78 -2.05 -8.61 5.58
C PHE A 78 -2.54 -7.23 5.15
N VAL A 79 -3.83 -6.97 5.33
CA VAL A 79 -4.41 -5.63 5.14
C VAL A 79 -4.01 -4.75 6.32
N GLN A 80 -3.18 -3.74 6.08
CA GLN A 80 -2.80 -2.73 7.07
C GLN A 80 -3.80 -1.59 7.14
N LEU A 81 -4.38 -1.23 6.00
CA LEU A 81 -5.40 -0.20 5.90
C LEU A 81 -6.43 -0.61 4.84
N PRO A 82 -7.71 -0.78 5.21
CA PRO A 82 -8.78 -0.93 4.24
C PRO A 82 -8.91 0.30 3.35
N ILE A 83 -9.53 0.15 2.16
CA ILE A 83 -9.69 1.23 1.19
C ILE A 83 -10.42 2.42 1.83
N THR A 84 -9.76 3.58 1.88
CA THR A 84 -10.27 4.82 2.47
C THR A 84 -9.95 6.03 1.58
N ALA A 85 -10.73 7.10 1.71
CA ALA A 85 -10.44 8.40 1.11
C ALA A 85 -9.56 9.29 2.01
N ASP A 86 -9.17 8.80 3.19
CA ASP A 86 -8.33 9.53 4.14
C ASP A 86 -6.84 9.30 3.86
N GLY A 87 -6.26 10.17 3.04
CA GLY A 87 -4.84 10.12 2.70
C GLY A 87 -3.91 10.39 3.91
N VAL A 88 -4.40 11.12 4.94
CA VAL A 88 -3.60 11.38 6.15
C VAL A 88 -3.42 10.08 6.94
N SER A 89 -4.52 9.36 7.17
CA SER A 89 -4.45 8.03 7.78
C SER A 89 -3.59 7.07 6.97
N ALA A 90 -3.71 7.07 5.64
CA ALA A 90 -2.90 6.21 4.77
C ALA A 90 -1.40 6.46 4.96
N LYS A 91 -0.96 7.72 5.01
CA LYS A 91 0.44 8.09 5.26
C LYS A 91 0.90 7.72 6.68
N MET A 92 0.01 7.87 7.68
CA MET A 92 0.32 7.48 9.06
C MET A 92 0.56 5.96 9.17
N PHE A 93 -0.31 5.14 8.57
CA PHE A 93 -0.10 3.69 8.53
C PHE A 93 1.17 3.32 7.77
N LEU A 94 1.40 3.94 6.61
CA LEU A 94 2.59 3.72 5.80
C LEU A 94 3.89 4.02 6.57
N SER A 95 3.93 5.09 7.36
CA SER A 95 5.12 5.47 8.14
C SER A 95 5.50 4.42 9.19
N ASN A 96 4.51 3.72 9.76
CA ASN A 96 4.71 2.71 10.80
C ASN A 96 5.10 1.31 10.26
N ILE A 97 5.08 1.11 8.93
CA ILE A 97 5.46 -0.17 8.32
C ILE A 97 6.95 -0.43 8.50
N SER A 98 7.27 -1.67 8.85
CA SER A 98 8.63 -2.19 8.95
C SER A 98 8.65 -3.66 8.49
N THR A 99 9.84 -4.24 8.31
CA THR A 99 9.99 -5.67 8.00
C THR A 99 9.44 -6.59 9.11
N LYS A 100 9.20 -6.06 10.31
CA LYS A 100 8.55 -6.79 11.43
C LYS A 100 7.02 -6.81 11.33
N SER A 101 6.43 -6.12 10.34
CA SER A 101 4.98 -6.08 10.14
C SER A 101 4.41 -7.44 9.71
N VAL A 102 5.24 -8.32 9.15
CA VAL A 102 4.91 -9.70 8.81
C VAL A 102 5.86 -10.64 9.55
N ALA A 103 5.31 -11.62 10.25
CA ALA A 103 6.10 -12.51 11.09
C ALA A 103 6.83 -13.60 10.27
N ASN A 104 6.19 -14.13 9.23
CA ASN A 104 6.74 -15.17 8.39
C ASN A 104 7.68 -14.58 7.34
N PRO A 105 8.95 -14.97 7.31
CA PRO A 105 9.85 -14.57 6.24
C PRO A 105 9.44 -15.25 4.92
N GLY A 106 9.80 -14.67 3.79
CA GLY A 106 9.48 -15.16 2.47
C GLY A 106 8.98 -14.02 1.57
N THR A 107 8.47 -14.36 0.38
CA THR A 107 7.94 -13.39 -0.57
C THR A 107 6.82 -14.05 -1.39
N ALA A 108 5.57 -13.94 -0.90
CA ALA A 108 4.36 -14.52 -1.49
C ALA A 108 3.57 -13.47 -2.27
N VAL A 109 4.06 -13.14 -3.47
CA VAL A 109 3.51 -12.07 -4.33
C VAL A 109 2.09 -12.40 -4.79
N GLY A 110 1.83 -13.65 -5.20
CA GLY A 110 0.51 -14.09 -5.66
C GLY A 110 -0.54 -13.98 -4.56
N THR A 111 -0.21 -14.43 -3.35
CA THR A 111 -1.07 -14.31 -2.16
C THR A 111 -1.41 -12.85 -1.88
N ALA A 112 -0.45 -11.93 -2.01
CA ALA A 112 -0.66 -10.51 -1.81
C ALA A 112 -1.59 -9.89 -2.88
N ILE A 113 -1.44 -10.28 -4.15
CA ILE A 113 -2.34 -9.86 -5.24
C ILE A 113 -3.76 -10.41 -5.01
N ASP A 114 -3.90 -11.68 -4.62
CA ASP A 114 -5.20 -12.29 -4.33
C ASP A 114 -5.91 -11.60 -3.16
N LEU A 115 -5.18 -11.26 -2.12
CA LEU A 115 -5.70 -10.47 -1.00
C LEU A 115 -6.15 -9.08 -1.45
N ALA A 116 -5.38 -8.42 -2.32
CA ALA A 116 -5.74 -7.12 -2.89
C ALA A 116 -7.03 -7.19 -3.71
N ILE A 117 -7.18 -8.21 -4.56
CA ILE A 117 -8.40 -8.45 -5.34
C ILE A 117 -9.62 -8.61 -4.43
N LYS A 118 -9.51 -9.39 -3.35
CA LYS A 118 -10.59 -9.62 -2.37
C LYS A 118 -10.93 -8.34 -1.59
N SER A 119 -9.95 -7.48 -1.36
CA SER A 119 -10.10 -6.25 -0.55
C SER A 119 -10.85 -5.12 -1.27
N PHE A 120 -11.02 -5.18 -2.59
CA PHE A 120 -11.79 -4.16 -3.33
C PHE A 120 -13.30 -4.22 -3.09
N GLY A 121 -13.84 -5.28 -2.51
CA GLY A 121 -15.28 -5.41 -2.27
C GLY A 121 -16.11 -5.45 -3.56
N GLU A 122 -17.43 -5.66 -3.41
CA GLU A 122 -18.35 -5.76 -4.56
C GLU A 122 -19.07 -4.45 -4.91
N GLU A 123 -19.10 -3.50 -3.97
CA GLU A 123 -19.99 -2.33 -4.03
C GLU A 123 -19.63 -1.27 -5.09
N ASN A 124 -18.45 -1.33 -5.68
CA ASN A 124 -17.95 -0.28 -6.59
C ASN A 124 -17.38 -0.88 -7.89
N LYS A 125 -18.05 -1.88 -8.47
CA LYS A 125 -17.56 -2.55 -9.72
C LYS A 125 -17.40 -1.59 -10.91
N ASP A 126 -18.13 -0.48 -10.93
CA ASP A 126 -18.08 0.53 -11.99
C ASP A 126 -16.91 1.53 -11.84
N LYS A 127 -16.17 1.48 -10.73
CA LYS A 127 -15.00 2.35 -10.52
C LYS A 127 -13.73 1.68 -11.04
N GLY A 128 -12.84 2.51 -11.57
CA GLY A 128 -11.50 2.06 -11.92
C GLY A 128 -10.79 1.52 -10.67
N ARG A 129 -10.15 0.34 -10.81
CA ARG A 129 -9.41 -0.33 -9.75
C ARG A 129 -8.00 -0.62 -10.21
N THR A 130 -7.04 -0.35 -9.35
CA THR A 130 -5.65 -0.65 -9.64
C THR A 130 -4.91 -1.15 -8.41
N ILE A 131 -4.00 -2.09 -8.65
CA ILE A 131 -3.03 -2.57 -7.67
C ILE A 131 -1.69 -1.93 -8.04
N ILE A 132 -0.98 -1.39 -7.05
CA ILE A 132 0.39 -0.92 -7.17
C ILE A 132 1.23 -1.82 -6.27
N LEU A 133 1.98 -2.72 -6.87
CA LEU A 133 2.85 -3.67 -6.20
C LEU A 133 4.27 -3.12 -6.15
N LEU A 134 4.85 -3.03 -4.97
CA LEU A 134 6.22 -2.58 -4.76
C LEU A 134 7.03 -3.74 -4.16
N THR A 135 8.03 -4.21 -4.86
CA THR A 135 8.85 -5.37 -4.48
C THR A 135 10.24 -5.25 -5.11
N ASP A 136 11.18 -6.05 -4.68
CA ASP A 136 12.48 -6.22 -5.36
C ASP A 136 12.45 -7.36 -6.41
N GLY A 137 11.28 -7.95 -6.64
CA GLY A 137 11.05 -8.96 -7.67
C GLY A 137 11.38 -10.39 -7.24
N GLU A 138 11.92 -10.61 -6.05
CA GLU A 138 12.12 -11.97 -5.54
C GLU A 138 10.75 -12.58 -5.21
N ASN A 139 10.41 -13.71 -5.85
CA ASN A 139 9.19 -14.48 -5.56
C ASN A 139 9.57 -15.96 -5.40
N HIS A 140 9.35 -16.50 -4.22
CA HIS A 140 9.82 -17.84 -3.88
C HIS A 140 8.72 -18.82 -3.50
N GLU A 141 7.46 -18.39 -3.38
CA GLU A 141 6.45 -19.18 -2.69
C GLU A 141 5.16 -19.46 -3.48
N ASP A 142 4.84 -18.67 -4.53
CA ASP A 142 3.54 -18.79 -5.21
C ASP A 142 3.54 -18.37 -6.68
N ASP A 143 2.41 -18.56 -7.38
CA ASP A 143 2.22 -18.18 -8.78
C ASP A 143 1.68 -16.75 -8.91
N ALA A 144 2.58 -15.77 -8.86
CA ALA A 144 2.25 -14.36 -9.05
C ALA A 144 1.61 -14.07 -10.44
N ILE A 145 1.99 -14.84 -11.47
CA ILE A 145 1.47 -14.65 -12.84
C ILE A 145 0.01 -15.08 -12.90
N ALA A 146 -0.38 -16.18 -12.27
CA ALA A 146 -1.78 -16.61 -12.21
C ALA A 146 -2.64 -15.57 -11.47
N ALA A 147 -2.17 -15.03 -10.34
CA ALA A 147 -2.86 -13.99 -9.60
C ALA A 147 -3.03 -12.70 -10.41
N ALA A 148 -2.00 -12.29 -11.15
CA ALA A 148 -2.07 -11.12 -12.05
C ALA A 148 -3.06 -11.32 -13.21
N LYS A 149 -3.15 -12.53 -13.78
CA LYS A 149 -4.16 -12.88 -14.80
C LYS A 149 -5.57 -12.79 -14.23
N LEU A 150 -5.80 -13.31 -13.03
CA LEU A 150 -7.09 -13.22 -12.33
C LEU A 150 -7.48 -11.76 -12.06
N ALA A 151 -6.53 -10.91 -11.66
CA ALA A 151 -6.76 -9.47 -11.50
C ALA A 151 -7.26 -8.84 -12.81
N ARG A 152 -6.58 -9.13 -13.93
CA ARG A 152 -6.95 -8.64 -15.25
C ARG A 152 -8.34 -9.11 -15.68
N GLU A 153 -8.71 -10.36 -15.45
CA GLU A 153 -10.05 -10.89 -15.75
C GLU A 153 -11.15 -10.15 -14.98
N LYS A 154 -10.82 -9.65 -13.79
CA LYS A 154 -11.72 -8.82 -12.97
C LYS A 154 -11.66 -7.32 -13.29
N GLY A 155 -10.94 -6.92 -14.36
CA GLY A 155 -10.78 -5.52 -14.77
C GLY A 155 -9.90 -4.70 -13.83
N ILE A 156 -9.05 -5.34 -13.02
CA ILE A 156 -8.12 -4.70 -12.11
C ILE A 156 -6.74 -4.62 -12.78
N MET A 157 -6.19 -3.42 -12.88
CA MET A 157 -4.84 -3.20 -13.42
C MET A 157 -3.80 -3.46 -12.34
N VAL A 158 -2.77 -4.25 -12.64
CA VAL A 158 -1.62 -4.47 -11.75
C VAL A 158 -0.42 -3.74 -12.32
N ASN A 159 0.11 -2.79 -11.55
CA ASN A 159 1.33 -2.06 -11.86
C ASN A 159 2.41 -2.47 -10.88
N VAL A 160 3.58 -2.85 -11.39
CA VAL A 160 4.70 -3.30 -10.57
C VAL A 160 5.81 -2.25 -10.59
N VAL A 161 6.32 -1.93 -9.42
CA VAL A 161 7.46 -1.02 -9.23
C VAL A 161 8.57 -1.81 -8.54
N GLY A 162 9.68 -2.01 -9.27
CA GLY A 162 10.85 -2.72 -8.77
C GLY A 162 11.76 -1.79 -7.96
N PHE A 163 12.24 -2.28 -6.82
CA PHE A 163 13.23 -1.60 -5.98
C PHE A 163 14.50 -2.44 -5.86
N GLY A 164 15.62 -1.88 -6.28
CA GLY A 164 16.93 -2.52 -6.20
C GLY A 164 17.81 -2.20 -7.39
N SER A 165 19.02 -2.70 -7.34
CA SER A 165 19.97 -2.63 -8.44
C SER A 165 20.25 -4.01 -9.03
N PRO A 166 20.62 -4.12 -10.33
CA PRO A 166 21.04 -5.40 -10.92
C PRO A 166 22.30 -5.98 -10.25
N GLN A 167 23.15 -5.13 -9.67
CA GLN A 167 24.35 -5.55 -8.94
C GLN A 167 23.99 -6.16 -7.59
N GLY A 168 22.87 -5.70 -7.01
CA GLY A 168 22.40 -6.08 -5.70
C GLY A 168 23.19 -5.46 -4.55
N ALA A 169 22.72 -5.73 -3.34
CA ALA A 169 23.40 -5.35 -2.10
C ALA A 169 23.20 -6.39 -1.01
N PRO A 170 24.14 -6.46 -0.05
CA PRO A 170 23.98 -7.33 1.11
C PRO A 170 22.82 -6.85 1.98
N ILE A 171 22.10 -7.80 2.58
CA ILE A 171 20.96 -7.53 3.45
C ILE A 171 21.48 -7.26 4.87
N PRO A 172 21.30 -6.06 5.43
CA PRO A 172 21.76 -5.75 6.78
C PRO A 172 20.89 -6.43 7.85
N VAL A 173 21.50 -6.87 8.96
CA VAL A 173 20.78 -7.32 10.14
C VAL A 173 20.48 -6.12 11.02
N GLN A 174 19.20 -5.81 11.23
CA GLN A 174 18.77 -4.64 12.00
C GLN A 174 19.38 -4.63 13.41
N GLY A 175 19.94 -3.47 13.82
CA GLY A 175 20.53 -3.28 15.14
C GLY A 175 21.94 -3.83 15.30
N THR A 176 22.57 -4.31 14.24
CA THR A 176 23.95 -4.80 14.21
C THR A 176 24.74 -4.23 13.03
N MET A 177 26.07 -4.37 13.04
CA MET A 177 26.92 -4.04 11.88
C MET A 177 27.16 -5.29 10.99
N SER A 178 26.30 -6.32 11.07
CA SER A 178 26.45 -7.56 10.33
C SER A 178 25.42 -7.67 9.19
N PHE A 179 25.71 -8.59 8.26
CA PHE A 179 24.82 -8.91 7.15
C PHE A 179 24.23 -10.31 7.32
N TRP A 180 23.09 -10.55 6.72
CA TRP A 180 22.48 -11.88 6.63
C TRP A 180 23.42 -12.86 5.94
N LYS A 181 23.50 -14.08 6.49
CA LYS A 181 24.34 -15.16 5.97
C LYS A 181 23.47 -16.36 5.64
N ASP A 182 23.86 -17.07 4.59
CA ASP A 182 23.28 -18.36 4.23
C ASP A 182 23.74 -19.47 5.20
N LYS A 183 23.26 -20.69 4.96
CA LYS A 183 23.61 -21.88 5.79
C LYS A 183 25.11 -22.24 5.74
N GLU A 184 25.82 -21.74 4.73
CA GLU A 184 27.24 -21.96 4.49
C GLU A 184 28.11 -20.84 5.08
N GLY A 185 27.49 -19.78 5.60
CA GLY A 185 28.16 -18.64 6.22
C GLY A 185 28.50 -17.49 5.23
N ASN A 186 28.11 -17.58 3.96
CA ASN A 186 28.33 -16.53 2.98
C ASN A 186 27.32 -15.41 3.17
N VAL A 187 27.72 -14.18 2.86
CA VAL A 187 26.83 -13.02 2.91
C VAL A 187 25.76 -13.11 1.79
N VAL A 188 24.49 -13.03 2.17
CA VAL A 188 23.37 -13.02 1.22
C VAL A 188 23.31 -11.67 0.53
N VAL A 189 23.34 -11.68 -0.81
CA VAL A 189 23.18 -10.50 -1.67
C VAL A 189 21.85 -10.60 -2.40
N SER A 190 20.95 -9.66 -2.16
CA SER A 190 19.69 -9.54 -2.88
C SER A 190 19.85 -8.63 -4.10
N LYS A 191 19.29 -9.03 -5.23
CA LYS A 191 19.32 -8.29 -6.51
C LYS A 191 17.90 -8.00 -6.96
N LEU A 192 17.74 -6.93 -7.75
CA LEU A 192 16.48 -6.72 -8.45
C LEU A 192 16.30 -7.83 -9.50
N ASN A 193 15.18 -8.53 -9.43
CA ASN A 193 14.82 -9.62 -10.34
C ASN A 193 13.67 -9.21 -11.30
#